data_cd719cccd8b67cbeec28a4d3e7ca18be
#
_entry.id   cd719cccd8b67cbeec28a4d3e7ca18be
#
_cell.length_a   1.000
_cell.length_b   1.000
_cell.length_c   1.000
_cell.angle_alpha   90.00
_cell.angle_beta   90.00
_cell.angle_gamma   90.00
#
_symmetry.space_group_name_H-M   'P 1'
#
loop_
_entity.id
_entity.type
_entity.pdbx_description
1 polymer ?
#
loop_
_entity_poly.entity_id
_entity_poly.type
_entity_poly.pdbx_seq_one_letter_code
_entity_poly.pdbx_strand_id
1 'polypeptide(L)'
;SLGSRGLGDVYKRQGQRSIIISPPKAGKTMILQSIANSIAKNYPECYLIVLLIDERPEEVTDMQRTVKGEVISSTFDEPAQRHVAVAEMVIEKAKRLTEHKKDVVILLDSITRLGRAYNAVIPSSGKVLTGGVDANALQRPKRFFGAARNIEEGGSLTIISTALIDTGSRMDEVIF
;
A
#
# COMPACT_ATOMS: atom_id res chain seq x y z
N SER A 1 20.83 2.58 1.14
CA SER A 1 20.18 2.82 2.43
C SER A 1 19.20 3.96 2.27
N LEU A 2 17.92 3.68 2.39
CA LEU A 2 16.91 4.70 2.63
C LEU A 2 17.16 5.25 4.05
N GLY A 3 18.18 6.08 4.17
CA GLY A 3 18.46 6.79 5.39
C GLY A 3 17.33 7.76 5.72
N SER A 4 17.33 8.26 6.93
CA SER A 4 16.36 9.22 7.45
C SER A 4 16.10 10.43 6.53
N ARG A 5 17.02 10.75 5.61
CA ARG A 5 16.87 11.81 4.62
C ARG A 5 15.85 11.45 3.53
N GLY A 6 15.83 10.21 3.07
CA GLY A 6 14.88 9.77 2.02
C GLY A 6 13.43 9.79 2.50
N LEU A 7 13.18 9.39 3.74
CA LEU A 7 11.84 9.43 4.33
C LEU A 7 11.37 10.86 4.59
N GLY A 8 12.27 11.75 5.02
CA GLY A 8 11.97 13.14 5.22
C GLY A 8 11.60 13.86 3.92
N ASP A 9 12.28 13.53 2.82
CA ASP A 9 11.98 14.12 1.51
C ASP A 9 10.68 13.58 0.93
N VAL A 10 10.36 12.30 1.16
CA VAL A 10 9.07 11.70 0.78
C VAL A 10 7.93 12.39 1.51
N TYR A 11 8.08 12.67 2.79
CA TYR A 11 7.05 13.31 3.60
C TYR A 11 6.80 14.77 3.22
N LYS A 12 7.85 15.52 2.92
CA LYS A 12 7.76 16.96 2.61
C LYS A 12 7.06 17.28 1.28
N ARG A 13 6.90 16.29 0.42
CA ARG A 13 6.24 16.48 -0.87
C ARG A 13 4.82 15.94 -0.80
N GLN A 14 3.83 16.82 -0.82
CA GLN A 14 2.42 16.45 -0.83
C GLN A 14 2.10 15.48 -1.99
N GLY A 15 1.33 14.45 -1.70
CA GLY A 15 0.85 13.52 -2.70
C GLY A 15 1.89 12.55 -3.25
N GLN A 16 2.92 12.20 -2.49
CA GLN A 16 3.96 11.29 -2.95
C GLN A 16 3.59 9.81 -2.83
N ARG A 17 4.09 9.07 -3.81
CA ARG A 17 4.05 7.62 -3.86
C ARG A 17 5.48 7.09 -3.90
N SER A 18 5.76 6.08 -3.10
CA SER A 18 7.06 5.40 -3.09
C SER A 18 6.86 3.90 -3.10
N ILE A 19 7.75 3.21 -3.79
CA ILE A 19 7.73 1.76 -3.87
C ILE A 19 9.04 1.22 -3.33
N ILE A 20 8.93 0.27 -2.41
CA ILE A 20 10.07 -0.46 -1.86
C ILE A 20 10.08 -1.84 -2.47
N ILE A 21 11.11 -2.13 -3.21
CA ILE A 21 11.30 -3.41 -3.86
C ILE A 21 11.98 -4.35 -2.86
N SER A 22 11.36 -5.49 -2.58
CA SER A 22 11.91 -6.49 -1.68
C SER A 22 11.77 -7.89 -2.27
N PRO A 23 12.81 -8.71 -2.23
CA PRO A 23 12.66 -10.13 -2.55
C PRO A 23 11.77 -10.81 -1.50
N PRO A 24 10.96 -11.81 -1.90
CA PRO A 24 10.17 -12.57 -0.94
C PRO A 24 11.07 -13.22 0.11
N LYS A 25 10.66 -13.22 1.36
CA LYS A 25 11.35 -13.79 2.52
C LYS A 25 12.56 -13.02 3.07
N ALA A 26 12.97 -11.90 2.52
CA ALA A 26 14.18 -11.18 2.96
C ALA A 26 13.86 -10.00 3.88
N GLY A 27 13.46 -10.24 5.10
CA GLY A 27 13.34 -9.21 6.13
C GLY A 27 12.33 -8.08 5.81
N LYS A 28 11.38 -8.34 4.92
CA LYS A 28 10.36 -7.38 4.50
C LYS A 28 9.57 -6.82 5.69
N THR A 29 9.15 -7.68 6.59
CA THR A 29 8.41 -7.29 7.79
C THR A 29 9.22 -6.37 8.69
N MET A 30 10.51 -6.66 8.87
CA MET A 30 11.42 -5.81 9.66
C MET A 30 11.62 -4.44 9.02
N ILE A 31 11.72 -4.37 7.69
CA ILE A 31 11.84 -3.11 6.95
C ILE A 31 10.58 -2.26 7.16
N LEU A 32 9.40 -2.85 7.01
CA LEU A 32 8.13 -2.16 7.22
C LEU A 32 7.95 -1.68 8.65
N GLN A 33 8.28 -2.51 9.64
CA GLN A 33 8.26 -2.13 11.05
C GLN A 33 9.20 -0.96 11.32
N SER A 34 10.39 -0.99 10.76
CA SER A 34 11.39 0.06 10.89
C SER A 34 10.90 1.38 10.28
N ILE A 35 10.31 1.33 9.09
CA ILE A 35 9.74 2.51 8.44
C ILE A 35 8.57 3.07 9.25
N ALA A 36 7.65 2.22 9.68
CA ALA A 36 6.50 2.62 10.47
C ALA A 36 6.90 3.29 11.79
N ASN A 37 7.87 2.72 12.49
CA ASN A 37 8.36 3.26 13.76
C ASN A 37 9.14 4.56 13.55
N SER A 38 9.89 4.69 12.45
CA SER A 38 10.54 5.95 12.09
C SER A 38 9.54 7.07 11.83
N ILE A 39 8.46 6.77 11.11
CA ILE A 39 7.39 7.75 10.85
C ILE A 39 6.72 8.15 12.16
N ALA A 40 6.37 7.20 13.00
CA ALA A 40 5.73 7.47 14.28
C ALA A 40 6.60 8.31 15.22
N LYS A 41 7.91 8.08 15.20
CA LYS A 41 8.88 8.82 16.02
C LYS A 41 9.14 10.22 15.51
N ASN A 42 9.38 10.38 14.21
CA ASN A 42 9.82 11.64 13.61
C ASN A 42 8.66 12.54 13.18
N TYR A 43 7.48 11.95 12.95
CA TYR A 43 6.28 12.66 12.50
C TYR A 43 5.06 12.21 13.31
N PRO A 44 5.04 12.46 14.63
CA PRO A 44 3.96 11.98 15.51
C PRO A 44 2.60 12.58 15.19
N GLU A 45 2.54 13.69 14.46
CA GLU A 45 1.33 14.33 13.98
C GLU A 45 0.68 13.60 12.80
N CYS A 46 1.42 12.73 12.10
CA CYS A 46 0.90 11.96 10.98
C CYS A 46 0.00 10.82 11.45
N TYR A 47 -1.07 10.61 10.71
CA TYR A 47 -1.90 9.42 10.88
C TYR A 47 -1.33 8.27 10.05
N LEU A 48 -0.81 7.25 10.71
CA LEU A 48 -0.18 6.11 10.07
C LEU A 48 -1.17 4.95 9.97
N ILE A 49 -1.37 4.46 8.75
CA ILE A 49 -2.12 3.24 8.46
C ILE A 49 -1.19 2.22 7.83
N VAL A 50 -1.14 1.02 8.39
CA VAL A 50 -0.47 -0.12 7.79
C VAL A 50 -1.54 -1.03 7.20
N LEU A 51 -1.54 -1.20 5.89
CA LEU A 51 -2.49 -2.04 5.16
C LEU A 51 -1.78 -3.31 4.69
N LEU A 52 -2.20 -4.44 5.24
CA LEU A 52 -1.65 -5.76 4.95
C LEU A 52 -2.65 -6.55 4.11
N ILE A 53 -2.27 -6.90 2.89
CA ILE A 53 -3.11 -7.65 1.96
C ILE A 53 -2.50 -9.02 1.70
N ASP A 54 -3.29 -10.07 1.93
CA ASP A 54 -2.90 -11.47 1.68
C ASP A 54 -1.71 -11.92 2.55
N GLU A 55 -1.63 -11.38 3.75
CA GLU A 55 -0.61 -11.74 4.74
C GLU A 55 -1.11 -12.83 5.70
N ARG A 56 -0.18 -13.46 6.40
CA ARG A 56 -0.49 -14.46 7.43
C ARG A 56 -0.96 -13.79 8.71
N PRO A 57 -1.91 -14.39 9.45
CA PRO A 57 -2.38 -13.81 10.72
C PRO A 57 -1.27 -13.51 11.74
N GLU A 58 -0.22 -14.34 11.78
CA GLU A 58 0.93 -14.15 12.67
C GLU A 58 1.67 -12.85 12.36
N GLU A 59 1.85 -12.54 11.08
CA GLU A 59 2.51 -11.31 10.63
C GLU A 59 1.66 -10.08 10.95
N VAL A 60 0.35 -10.19 10.81
CA VAL A 60 -0.59 -9.13 11.22
C VAL A 60 -0.47 -8.85 12.71
N THR A 61 -0.45 -9.90 13.53
CA THR A 61 -0.31 -9.79 14.99
C THR A 61 1.01 -9.13 15.36
N ASP A 62 2.10 -9.51 14.73
CA ASP A 62 3.41 -8.91 14.97
C ASP A 62 3.43 -7.41 14.64
N MET A 63 2.83 -7.03 13.51
CA MET A 63 2.69 -5.61 13.14
C MET A 63 1.85 -4.83 14.16
N GLN A 64 0.74 -5.38 14.61
CA GLN A 64 -0.12 -4.74 15.61
C GLN A 64 0.60 -4.50 16.93
N ARG A 65 1.51 -5.40 17.32
CA ARG A 65 2.29 -5.29 18.56
C ARG A 65 3.46 -4.32 18.46
N THR A 66 4.06 -4.18 17.29
CA THR A 66 5.34 -3.49 17.11
C THR A 66 5.20 -2.12 16.48
N VAL A 67 4.10 -1.82 15.83
CA VAL A 67 3.88 -0.57 15.11
C VAL A 67 2.94 0.34 15.88
N LYS A 68 3.35 1.60 16.03
CA LYS A 68 2.48 2.66 16.55
C LYS A 68 1.67 3.28 15.41
N GLY A 69 0.55 2.67 15.11
CA GLY A 69 -0.32 3.09 14.03
C GLY A 69 -1.52 2.18 13.93
N GLU A 70 -2.42 2.47 13.02
CA GLU A 70 -3.57 1.62 12.75
C GLU A 70 -3.19 0.53 11.77
N VAL A 71 -3.30 -0.75 12.17
CA VAL A 71 -3.04 -1.89 11.30
C VAL A 71 -4.37 -2.45 10.82
N ILE A 72 -4.57 -2.41 9.51
CA ILE A 72 -5.74 -2.94 8.83
C ILE A 72 -5.29 -4.08 7.93
N SER A 73 -5.99 -5.20 7.96
CA SER A 73 -5.57 -6.38 7.21
C SER A 73 -6.72 -7.09 6.53
N SER A 74 -6.38 -7.75 5.43
CA SER A 74 -7.16 -8.82 4.84
C SER A 74 -6.21 -9.99 4.63
N THR A 75 -6.39 -11.08 5.40
CA THR A 75 -5.45 -12.20 5.48
C THR A 75 -5.59 -13.15 4.30
N PHE A 76 -4.60 -14.05 4.14
CA PHE A 76 -4.48 -14.92 2.98
C PHE A 76 -5.66 -15.90 2.79
N ASP A 77 -6.37 -16.23 3.86
CA ASP A 77 -7.54 -17.09 3.86
C ASP A 77 -8.84 -16.39 3.44
N GLU A 78 -8.80 -15.06 3.31
CA GLU A 78 -9.94 -14.28 2.83
C GLU A 78 -9.99 -14.24 1.29
N PRO A 79 -11.19 -14.13 0.69
CA PRO A 79 -11.30 -14.07 -0.77
C PRO A 79 -10.79 -12.74 -1.35
N ALA A 80 -10.46 -12.75 -2.64
CA ALA A 80 -9.95 -11.57 -3.34
C ALA A 80 -10.90 -10.36 -3.24
N GLN A 81 -12.20 -10.57 -3.24
CA GLN A 81 -13.21 -9.52 -3.07
C GLN A 81 -13.05 -8.79 -1.73
N ARG A 82 -12.65 -9.51 -0.69
CA ARG A 82 -12.40 -8.92 0.63
C ARG A 82 -11.14 -8.06 0.61
N HIS A 83 -10.09 -8.51 -0.04
CA HIS A 83 -8.85 -7.74 -0.21
C HIS A 83 -9.14 -6.39 -0.88
N VAL A 84 -9.89 -6.41 -1.95
CA VAL A 84 -10.28 -5.19 -2.69
C VAL A 84 -11.14 -4.27 -1.83
N ALA A 85 -12.15 -4.83 -1.16
CA ALA A 85 -13.06 -4.04 -0.31
C ALA A 85 -12.32 -3.35 0.83
N VAL A 86 -11.38 -4.04 1.47
CA VAL A 86 -10.57 -3.48 2.57
C VAL A 86 -9.67 -2.36 2.05
N ALA A 87 -9.01 -2.55 0.90
CA ALA A 87 -8.17 -1.53 0.31
C ALA A 87 -8.98 -0.27 -0.06
N GLU A 88 -10.14 -0.42 -0.66
CA GLU A 88 -11.01 0.71 -1.02
C GLU A 88 -11.54 1.44 0.23
N MET A 89 -11.86 0.71 1.28
CA MET A 89 -12.25 1.30 2.57
C MET A 89 -11.13 2.13 3.18
N VAL A 90 -9.89 1.66 3.13
CA VAL A 90 -8.73 2.39 3.63
C VAL A 90 -8.52 3.69 2.86
N ILE A 91 -8.64 3.67 1.55
CA ILE A 91 -8.52 4.90 0.72
C ILE A 91 -9.62 5.91 1.07
N GLU A 92 -10.85 5.47 1.24
CA GLU A 92 -11.96 6.36 1.64
C GLU A 92 -11.72 6.96 3.02
N LYS A 93 -11.24 6.17 3.96
CA LYS A 93 -10.86 6.66 5.29
C LYS A 93 -9.73 7.69 5.21
N ALA A 94 -8.70 7.41 4.43
CA ALA A 94 -7.58 8.32 4.25
C ALA A 94 -8.02 9.65 3.64
N LYS A 95 -8.87 9.63 2.63
CA LYS A 95 -9.44 10.84 2.02
C LYS A 95 -10.20 11.70 3.04
N ARG A 96 -11.05 11.08 3.87
CA ARG A 96 -11.77 11.81 4.92
C ARG A 96 -10.83 12.44 5.94
N LEU A 97 -9.78 11.73 6.34
CA LEU A 97 -8.77 12.27 7.26
C LEU A 97 -8.04 13.48 6.65
N THR A 98 -7.71 13.43 5.36
CA THR A 98 -7.09 14.58 4.68
C THR A 98 -8.04 15.77 4.54
N GLU A 99 -9.33 15.55 4.35
CA GLU A 99 -10.34 16.60 4.39
C GLU A 99 -10.39 17.31 5.74
N HIS A 100 -10.09 16.60 6.83
CA HIS A 100 -9.93 17.15 8.18
C HIS A 100 -8.51 17.67 8.46
N LYS A 101 -7.74 17.95 7.42
CA LYS A 101 -6.37 18.50 7.50
C LYS A 101 -5.36 17.59 8.19
N LYS A 102 -5.59 16.27 8.20
CA LYS A 102 -4.62 15.30 8.69
C LYS A 102 -3.63 14.94 7.58
N ASP A 103 -2.38 14.74 7.98
CA ASP A 103 -1.37 14.14 7.12
C ASP A 103 -1.40 12.64 7.33
N VAL A 104 -1.71 11.90 6.27
CA VAL A 104 -1.91 10.45 6.31
C VAL A 104 -0.80 9.74 5.56
N VAL A 105 -0.23 8.72 6.18
CA VAL A 105 0.73 7.81 5.54
C VAL A 105 0.13 6.42 5.51
N ILE A 106 0.05 5.82 4.34
CA ILE A 106 -0.36 4.43 4.15
C ILE A 106 0.89 3.61 3.79
N LEU A 107 1.19 2.61 4.61
CA LEU A 107 2.15 1.56 4.27
C LEU A 107 1.38 0.36 3.75
N LEU A 108 1.51 0.06 2.47
CA LEU A 108 0.84 -1.05 1.81
C LEU A 108 1.80 -2.22 1.63
N ASP A 109 1.48 -3.36 2.16
CA ASP A 109 2.18 -4.62 1.90
C ASP A 109 1.18 -5.63 1.33
N SER A 110 1.18 -5.90 0.07
CA SER A 110 1.99 -5.37 -1.01
C SER A 110 1.11 -4.95 -2.19
N ILE A 111 1.64 -4.09 -3.04
CA ILE A 111 0.97 -3.72 -4.31
C ILE A 111 0.77 -4.93 -5.22
N THR A 112 1.73 -5.85 -5.25
CA THR A 112 1.67 -7.08 -6.04
C THR A 112 0.43 -7.90 -5.70
N ARG A 113 0.19 -8.13 -4.42
CA ARG A 113 -0.96 -8.92 -3.95
C ARG A 113 -2.27 -8.19 -4.15
N LEU A 114 -2.29 -6.90 -3.96
CA LEU A 114 -3.47 -6.07 -4.25
C LEU A 114 -3.81 -6.09 -5.74
N GLY A 115 -2.83 -5.95 -6.61
CA GLY A 115 -3.00 -6.05 -8.06
C GLY A 115 -3.57 -7.40 -8.49
N ARG A 116 -3.08 -8.49 -7.91
CA ARG A 116 -3.62 -9.83 -8.15
C ARG A 116 -5.08 -9.97 -7.69
N ALA A 117 -5.41 -9.40 -6.55
CA ALA A 117 -6.78 -9.40 -6.04
C ALA A 117 -7.73 -8.66 -7.00
N TYR A 118 -7.34 -7.51 -7.49
CA TYR A 118 -8.11 -6.78 -8.49
C TYR A 118 -8.27 -7.56 -9.79
N ASN A 119 -7.20 -8.22 -10.25
CA ASN A 119 -7.27 -9.06 -11.45
C ASN A 119 -8.22 -10.24 -11.30
N ALA A 120 -8.34 -10.81 -10.10
CA ALA A 120 -9.24 -11.91 -9.81
C ALA A 120 -10.72 -11.49 -9.73
N VAL A 121 -11.00 -10.25 -9.36
CA VAL A 121 -12.36 -9.75 -9.07
C VAL A 121 -13.00 -9.05 -10.26
N ILE A 122 -12.20 -8.38 -11.08
CA ILE A 122 -12.72 -7.55 -12.18
C ILE A 122 -13.10 -8.45 -13.37
N PRO A 123 -14.30 -8.28 -13.95
CA PRO A 123 -14.68 -8.99 -15.15
C PRO A 123 -13.70 -8.74 -16.30
N SER A 124 -13.38 -9.80 -17.04
CA SER A 124 -12.48 -9.74 -18.17
C SER A 124 -12.98 -8.74 -19.22
N SER A 125 -12.12 -7.86 -19.70
CA SER A 125 -12.41 -6.96 -20.80
C SER A 125 -12.28 -7.63 -22.18
N GLY A 126 -11.77 -8.86 -22.21
CA GLY A 126 -11.33 -9.53 -23.44
C GLY A 126 -10.04 -8.99 -24.02
N LYS A 127 -9.46 -7.96 -23.39
CA LYS A 127 -8.18 -7.37 -23.77
C LYS A 127 -7.13 -7.81 -22.76
N VAL A 128 -6.17 -8.60 -23.20
CA VAL A 128 -5.08 -9.10 -22.35
C VAL A 128 -3.82 -8.31 -22.69
N LEU A 129 -3.23 -7.71 -21.67
CA LEU A 129 -1.94 -7.05 -21.76
C LEU A 129 -0.80 -8.07 -21.81
N THR A 130 0.38 -7.63 -22.21
CA THR A 130 1.58 -8.47 -22.18
C THR A 130 1.76 -9.06 -20.78
N GLY A 131 1.82 -10.40 -20.69
CA GLY A 131 1.95 -11.09 -19.41
C GLY A 131 0.67 -11.67 -18.81
N GLY A 132 -0.45 -11.67 -19.56
CA GLY A 132 -1.70 -12.31 -19.15
C GLY A 132 -2.54 -11.50 -18.15
N VAL A 133 -2.26 -10.20 -18.01
CA VAL A 133 -3.02 -9.30 -17.15
C VAL A 133 -4.16 -8.66 -17.94
N ASP A 134 -5.39 -8.72 -17.43
CA ASP A 134 -6.52 -8.04 -18.02
C ASP A 134 -6.39 -6.51 -17.91
N ALA A 135 -6.69 -5.80 -18.99
CA ALA A 135 -6.57 -4.35 -19.04
C ALA A 135 -7.42 -3.62 -17.97
N ASN A 136 -8.60 -4.16 -17.63
CA ASN A 136 -9.47 -3.58 -16.61
C ASN A 136 -8.91 -3.76 -15.19
N ALA A 137 -8.13 -4.81 -14.95
CA ALA A 137 -7.56 -5.10 -13.63
C ALA A 137 -6.57 -4.04 -13.15
N LEU A 138 -5.97 -3.28 -14.06
CA LEU A 138 -4.99 -2.23 -13.72
C LEU A 138 -5.65 -0.89 -13.38
N GLN A 139 -6.88 -0.67 -13.77
CA GLN A 139 -7.58 0.61 -13.57
C GLN A 139 -7.74 0.95 -12.08
N ARG A 140 -8.17 0.01 -11.26
CA ARG A 140 -8.43 0.23 -9.84
C ARG A 140 -7.17 0.35 -8.99
N PRO A 141 -6.12 -0.49 -9.18
CA PRO A 141 -4.83 -0.25 -8.51
C PRO A 141 -4.25 1.12 -8.85
N LYS A 142 -4.36 1.57 -10.09
CA LYS A 142 -3.95 2.92 -10.50
C LYS A 142 -4.77 4.01 -9.79
N ARG A 143 -6.06 3.80 -9.58
CA ARG A 143 -6.91 4.72 -8.79
C ARG A 143 -6.50 4.75 -7.32
N PHE A 144 -6.13 3.61 -6.74
CA PHE A 144 -5.62 3.54 -5.38
C PHE A 144 -4.42 4.47 -5.22
N PHE A 145 -3.43 4.37 -6.09
CA PHE A 145 -2.26 5.25 -6.07
C PHE A 145 -2.59 6.67 -6.53
N GLY A 146 -3.53 6.83 -7.43
CA GLY A 146 -3.98 8.12 -7.92
C GLY A 146 -4.62 8.98 -6.83
N ALA A 147 -5.17 8.38 -5.79
CA ALA A 147 -5.73 9.10 -4.65
C ALA A 147 -4.71 10.03 -3.97
N ALA A 148 -3.42 9.65 -4.00
CA ALA A 148 -2.34 10.48 -3.44
C ALA A 148 -2.07 11.76 -4.25
N ARG A 149 -2.55 11.85 -5.50
CA ARG A 149 -2.29 13.01 -6.40
C ARG A 149 -3.32 14.11 -6.31
N ASN A 150 -4.55 13.81 -5.91
CA ASN A 150 -5.72 14.66 -6.10
C ASN A 150 -6.18 15.40 -4.85
N ILE A 151 -5.25 15.69 -3.93
CA ILE A 151 -5.56 16.44 -2.72
C ILE A 151 -5.10 17.89 -2.94
N GLU A 152 -6.04 18.76 -3.31
CA GLU A 152 -5.76 20.16 -3.60
C GLU A 152 -5.83 21.05 -2.34
N GLU A 153 -6.73 20.72 -1.42
CA GLU A 153 -6.92 21.48 -0.17
C GLU A 153 -7.02 20.54 1.02
N GLY A 154 -6.34 20.85 2.09
CA GLY A 154 -6.40 20.09 3.34
C GLY A 154 -5.07 19.49 3.78
N GLY A 155 -5.09 18.26 4.27
CA GLY A 155 -3.91 17.50 4.65
C GLY A 155 -3.22 16.83 3.45
N SER A 156 -2.28 15.95 3.72
CA SER A 156 -1.54 15.21 2.69
C SER A 156 -1.80 13.70 2.80
N LEU A 157 -1.70 13.01 1.67
CA LEU A 157 -1.74 11.56 1.60
C LEU A 157 -0.47 11.04 0.92
N THR A 158 0.27 10.22 1.65
CA THR A 158 1.47 9.54 1.16
C THR A 158 1.25 8.05 1.17
N ILE A 159 1.55 7.38 0.08
CA ILE A 159 1.45 5.92 -0.03
C ILE A 159 2.83 5.34 -0.28
N ILE A 160 3.27 4.45 0.60
CA ILE A 160 4.50 3.68 0.48
C ILE A 160 4.11 2.22 0.36
N SER A 161 4.50 1.57 -0.73
CA SER A 161 4.16 0.18 -0.97
C SER A 161 5.38 -0.69 -1.12
N THR A 162 5.27 -1.94 -0.68
CA THR A 162 6.20 -2.99 -1.04
C THR A 162 5.76 -3.67 -2.32
N ALA A 163 6.73 -4.14 -3.10
CA ALA A 163 6.48 -4.99 -4.25
C ALA A 163 7.37 -6.24 -4.17
N LEU A 164 6.82 -7.35 -4.63
CA LEU A 164 7.49 -8.65 -4.66
C LEU A 164 8.01 -8.89 -6.07
N ILE A 165 9.33 -8.82 -6.28
CA ILE A 165 9.91 -8.89 -7.62
C ILE A 165 10.06 -10.33 -8.13
N ASP A 166 10.19 -11.30 -7.22
CA ASP A 166 10.70 -12.63 -7.54
C ASP A 166 9.61 -13.67 -7.75
N THR A 167 8.43 -13.24 -8.18
CA THR A 167 7.29 -14.13 -8.39
C THR A 167 7.17 -14.65 -9.83
N GLY A 168 8.02 -14.18 -10.75
CA GLY A 168 7.89 -14.47 -12.18
C GLY A 168 6.62 -13.88 -12.79
N SER A 169 5.90 -13.05 -12.06
CA SER A 169 4.68 -12.39 -12.51
C SER A 169 5.00 -11.07 -13.20
N ARG A 170 4.57 -10.95 -14.44
CA ARG A 170 4.68 -9.69 -15.19
C ARG A 170 3.71 -8.60 -14.71
N MET A 171 2.77 -8.93 -13.82
CA MET A 171 1.90 -7.93 -13.20
C MET A 171 2.72 -6.89 -12.44
N ASP A 172 3.78 -7.31 -11.78
CA ASP A 172 4.66 -6.43 -11.02
C ASP A 172 5.33 -5.40 -11.94
N GLU A 173 5.75 -5.82 -13.14
CA GLU A 173 6.35 -4.94 -14.14
C GLU A 173 5.36 -3.94 -14.74
N VAL A 174 4.09 -4.30 -14.81
CA VAL A 174 3.05 -3.46 -15.41
C VAL A 174 2.48 -2.43 -14.43
N ILE A 175 2.50 -2.74 -13.13
CA ILE A 175 2.03 -1.82 -12.08
C ILE A 175 3.07 -0.74 -11.78
N PHE A 176 4.34 -1.01 -12.03
CA PHE A 176 5.44 -0.06 -11.95
C PHE A 176 5.50 0.83 -13.18
#